data_4ac2c546a225376755016eeb8e88c44c
#
_entry.id   4ac2c546a225376755016eeb8e88c44c
#
_cell.length_a   1.000
_cell.length_b   1.000
_cell.length_c   1.000
_cell.angle_alpha   90.00
_cell.angle_beta   90.00
_cell.angle_gamma   90.00
#
_symmetry.space_group_name_H-M   'P 1'
#
loop_
_entity.id
_entity.type
_entity.pdbx_description
1 polymer ?
#
loop_
_entity_poly.entity_id
_entity_poly.type
_entity_poly.pdbx_seq_one_letter_code
_entity_poly.pdbx_strand_id
1 'polypeptide(L)'
;MKKDLLIRFLLFFLFIFSFNPLYAKNSYFKEGKKLFDNKKYVDSKFYFEKDIVFNPKSENSYLYLAKIFKEEKKDSLEENNLNTVLLLNPKNEEAIYLLALLNIKKSNFSKAKSLITTMSLVCEKMCLKKNELKEKLDSSQKSK
;
A
#
# COMPACT_ATOMS: atom_id res chain seq x y z
N MET A 1 7.34 -53.20 -18.77
CA MET A 1 6.03 -52.71 -18.24
C MET A 1 6.14 -51.99 -16.89
N LYS A 2 6.71 -52.52 -15.82
CA LYS A 2 6.77 -51.80 -14.52
C LYS A 2 7.72 -50.59 -14.53
N LYS A 3 8.83 -50.64 -15.24
CA LYS A 3 9.80 -49.52 -15.34
C LYS A 3 9.24 -48.32 -16.12
N ASP A 4 8.50 -48.58 -17.20
CA ASP A 4 7.94 -47.54 -18.03
C ASP A 4 6.81 -46.80 -17.30
N LEU A 5 6.07 -47.48 -16.43
CA LEU A 5 5.04 -46.88 -15.59
C LEU A 5 5.67 -45.97 -14.53
N LEU A 6 6.77 -46.37 -13.93
CA LEU A 6 7.51 -45.58 -12.94
C LEU A 6 8.10 -44.28 -13.55
N ILE A 7 8.67 -44.40 -14.76
CA ILE A 7 9.22 -43.23 -15.48
C ILE A 7 8.12 -42.25 -15.85
N ARG A 8 6.94 -42.72 -16.31
CA ARG A 8 5.79 -41.85 -16.59
C ARG A 8 5.26 -41.15 -15.34
N PHE A 9 5.22 -41.85 -14.19
CA PHE A 9 4.84 -41.25 -12.90
C PHE A 9 5.85 -40.19 -12.44
N LEU A 10 7.15 -40.45 -12.61
CA LEU A 10 8.22 -39.51 -12.27
C LEU A 10 8.15 -38.22 -13.13
N LEU A 11 7.95 -38.39 -14.43
CA LEU A 11 7.80 -37.24 -15.36
C LEU A 11 6.54 -36.44 -15.09
N PHE A 12 5.42 -37.08 -14.72
CA PHE A 12 4.20 -36.41 -14.31
C PHE A 12 4.37 -35.61 -13.03
N PHE A 13 5.11 -36.17 -12.06
CA PHE A 13 5.42 -35.51 -10.79
C PHE A 13 6.35 -34.30 -11.00
N LEU A 14 7.35 -34.39 -11.88
CA LEU A 14 8.22 -33.28 -12.27
C LEU A 14 7.43 -32.16 -12.97
N PHE A 15 6.44 -32.48 -13.79
CA PHE A 15 5.60 -31.50 -14.48
C PHE A 15 4.72 -30.71 -13.52
N ILE A 16 4.20 -31.32 -12.45
CA ILE A 16 3.39 -30.65 -11.42
C ILE A 16 4.23 -29.65 -10.61
N PHE A 17 5.51 -29.94 -10.33
CA PHE A 17 6.41 -29.04 -9.62
C PHE A 17 6.94 -27.87 -10.43
N SER A 18 6.76 -27.90 -11.76
CA SER A 18 7.23 -26.81 -12.66
C SER A 18 6.32 -25.59 -12.66
N PHE A 19 5.11 -25.65 -12.11
CA PHE A 19 4.23 -24.51 -11.92
C PHE A 19 4.61 -23.77 -10.63
N ASN A 20 5.65 -22.91 -10.70
CA ASN A 20 6.00 -22.00 -9.61
C ASN A 20 5.06 -20.78 -9.61
N PRO A 21 4.07 -20.68 -8.71
CA PRO A 21 3.23 -19.50 -8.59
C PRO A 21 4.00 -18.27 -8.03
N LEU A 22 5.27 -18.47 -7.63
CA LEU A 22 6.10 -17.40 -7.06
C LEU A 22 6.44 -16.29 -8.05
N TYR A 23 6.43 -16.56 -9.35
CA TYR A 23 6.81 -15.57 -10.37
C TYR A 23 5.74 -14.49 -10.59
N ALA A 24 4.48 -14.78 -10.29
CA ALA A 24 3.37 -13.85 -10.47
C ALA A 24 3.34 -12.73 -9.39
N LYS A 25 3.86 -13.02 -8.20
CA LYS A 25 3.70 -12.18 -7.00
C LYS A 25 4.38 -10.81 -7.10
N ASN A 26 5.52 -10.70 -7.78
CA ASN A 26 6.26 -9.44 -7.94
C ASN A 26 5.94 -8.68 -9.23
N SER A 27 5.22 -9.30 -10.15
CA SER A 27 4.93 -8.74 -11.47
C SER A 27 3.85 -7.67 -11.42
N TYR A 28 2.75 -7.91 -10.68
CA TYR A 28 1.61 -6.98 -10.66
C TYR A 28 1.93 -5.68 -9.96
N PHE A 29 2.55 -5.72 -8.78
CA PHE A 29 3.00 -4.51 -8.11
C PHE A 29 3.95 -3.67 -8.97
N LYS A 30 4.94 -4.31 -9.60
CA LYS A 30 5.94 -3.62 -10.44
C LYS A 30 5.28 -2.93 -11.64
N GLU A 31 4.35 -3.60 -12.32
CA GLU A 31 3.62 -3.01 -13.45
C GLU A 31 2.69 -1.88 -12.97
N GLY A 32 1.96 -2.08 -11.87
CA GLY A 32 1.15 -1.04 -11.26
C GLY A 32 1.97 0.21 -10.93
N LYS A 33 3.15 0.02 -10.33
CA LYS A 33 4.05 1.13 -10.00
C LYS A 33 4.54 1.88 -11.25
N LYS A 34 4.94 1.17 -12.29
CA LYS A 34 5.35 1.77 -13.56
C LYS A 34 4.23 2.61 -14.18
N LEU A 35 2.99 2.12 -14.15
CA LEU A 35 1.83 2.85 -14.64
C LEU A 35 1.52 4.08 -13.77
N PHE A 36 1.65 3.95 -12.45
CA PHE A 36 1.49 5.05 -11.51
C PHE A 36 2.50 6.18 -11.78
N ASP A 37 3.77 5.83 -11.94
CA ASP A 37 4.84 6.79 -12.24
C ASP A 37 4.58 7.53 -13.57
N ASN A 38 3.88 6.88 -14.51
CA ASN A 38 3.42 7.46 -15.76
C ASN A 38 2.02 8.13 -15.68
N LYS A 39 1.48 8.32 -14.47
CA LYS A 39 0.16 8.93 -14.20
C LYS A 39 -1.04 8.20 -14.83
N LYS A 40 -0.87 6.94 -15.24
CA LYS A 40 -1.93 6.08 -15.75
C LYS A 40 -2.68 5.43 -14.59
N TYR A 41 -3.39 6.26 -13.81
CA TYR A 41 -3.96 5.85 -12.53
C TYR A 41 -5.02 4.74 -12.65
N VAL A 42 -5.85 4.77 -13.69
CA VAL A 42 -6.89 3.75 -13.92
C VAL A 42 -6.27 2.37 -14.11
N ASP A 43 -5.29 2.26 -15.01
CA ASP A 43 -4.61 1.01 -15.29
C ASP A 43 -3.77 0.56 -14.08
N SER A 44 -3.08 1.51 -13.45
CA SER A 44 -2.27 1.27 -12.25
C SER A 44 -3.11 0.66 -11.12
N LYS A 45 -4.32 1.21 -10.88
CA LYS A 45 -5.26 0.71 -9.89
C LYS A 45 -5.60 -0.75 -10.11
N PHE A 46 -5.92 -1.14 -11.35
CA PHE A 46 -6.21 -2.52 -11.71
C PHE A 46 -5.06 -3.48 -11.31
N TYR A 47 -3.82 -3.08 -11.55
CA TYR A 47 -2.66 -3.91 -11.21
C TYR A 47 -2.42 -4.00 -9.71
N PHE A 48 -2.63 -2.93 -8.94
CA PHE A 48 -2.51 -3.00 -7.48
C PHE A 48 -3.63 -3.83 -6.85
N GLU A 49 -4.87 -3.70 -7.35
CA GLU A 49 -5.99 -4.54 -6.92
C GLU A 49 -5.72 -6.02 -7.23
N LYS A 50 -5.15 -6.31 -8.40
CA LYS A 50 -4.75 -7.66 -8.76
C LYS A 50 -3.61 -8.17 -7.88
N ASP A 51 -2.62 -7.34 -7.55
CA ASP A 51 -1.55 -7.72 -6.62
C ASP A 51 -2.10 -8.10 -5.24
N ILE A 52 -3.07 -7.37 -4.72
CA ILE A 52 -3.72 -7.65 -3.43
C ILE A 52 -4.46 -8.99 -3.44
N VAL A 53 -5.11 -9.37 -4.55
CA VAL A 53 -5.78 -10.67 -4.68
C VAL A 53 -4.78 -11.82 -4.49
N PHE A 54 -3.59 -11.72 -5.06
CA PHE A 54 -2.55 -12.75 -4.94
C PHE A 54 -1.64 -12.56 -3.72
N ASN A 55 -1.57 -11.35 -3.19
CA ASN A 55 -0.76 -10.98 -2.04
C ASN A 55 -1.53 -10.06 -1.09
N PRO A 56 -2.46 -10.58 -0.29
CA PRO A 56 -3.31 -9.77 0.60
C PRO A 56 -2.55 -8.95 1.65
N LYS A 57 -1.26 -9.26 1.89
CA LYS A 57 -0.37 -8.53 2.80
C LYS A 57 0.57 -7.55 2.07
N SER A 58 0.27 -7.18 0.84
CA SER A 58 1.04 -6.21 0.06
C SER A 58 0.77 -4.79 0.56
N GLU A 59 1.45 -4.36 1.63
CA GLU A 59 1.30 -3.00 2.16
C GLU A 59 1.53 -1.92 1.10
N ASN A 60 2.48 -2.16 0.20
CA ASN A 60 2.80 -1.23 -0.87
C ASN A 60 1.64 -1.06 -1.85
N SER A 61 0.92 -2.13 -2.21
CA SER A 61 -0.22 -2.02 -3.12
C SER A 61 -1.36 -1.22 -2.50
N TYR A 62 -1.65 -1.41 -1.21
CA TYR A 62 -2.60 -0.57 -0.49
C TYR A 62 -2.14 0.89 -0.40
N LEU A 63 -0.85 1.14 -0.18
CA LEU A 63 -0.30 2.49 -0.13
C LEU A 63 -0.47 3.22 -1.49
N TYR A 64 -0.18 2.54 -2.58
CA TYR A 64 -0.35 3.13 -3.92
C TYR A 64 -1.82 3.31 -4.29
N LEU A 65 -2.71 2.40 -3.89
CA LEU A 65 -4.16 2.60 -4.03
C LEU A 65 -4.63 3.84 -3.26
N ALA A 66 -4.16 4.03 -2.03
CA ALA A 66 -4.47 5.23 -1.27
C ALA A 66 -4.03 6.51 -1.99
N LYS A 67 -2.82 6.50 -2.58
CA LYS A 67 -2.32 7.63 -3.38
C LYS A 67 -3.19 7.90 -4.61
N ILE A 68 -3.65 6.85 -5.30
CA ILE A 68 -4.57 6.99 -6.44
C ILE A 68 -5.91 7.60 -5.97
N PHE A 69 -6.49 7.08 -4.88
CA PHE A 69 -7.75 7.60 -4.36
C PHE A 69 -7.64 9.05 -3.85
N LYS A 70 -6.47 9.46 -3.36
CA LYS A 70 -6.18 10.86 -3.06
C LYS A 70 -6.25 11.75 -4.30
N GLU A 71 -5.63 11.33 -5.42
CA GLU A 71 -5.71 12.05 -6.71
C GLU A 71 -7.16 12.10 -7.24
N GLU A 72 -7.92 11.02 -7.04
CA GLU A 72 -9.35 10.93 -7.38
C GLU A 72 -10.26 11.68 -6.39
N LYS A 73 -9.73 12.28 -5.32
CA LYS A 73 -10.47 12.95 -4.23
C LYS A 73 -11.51 12.04 -3.55
N LYS A 74 -11.24 10.76 -3.47
CA LYS A 74 -12.07 9.74 -2.84
C LYS A 74 -11.60 9.48 -1.40
N ASP A 75 -11.84 10.46 -0.53
CA ASP A 75 -11.30 10.51 0.84
C ASP A 75 -11.57 9.24 1.67
N SER A 76 -12.74 8.63 1.56
CA SER A 76 -13.07 7.40 2.29
C SER A 76 -12.26 6.20 1.83
N LEU A 77 -12.02 6.06 0.53
CA LEU A 77 -11.21 4.97 -0.02
C LEU A 77 -9.72 5.19 0.27
N GLU A 78 -9.25 6.45 0.23
CA GLU A 78 -7.90 6.81 0.68
C GLU A 78 -7.71 6.39 2.14
N GLU A 79 -8.62 6.79 3.04
CA GLU A 79 -8.54 6.48 4.47
C GLU A 79 -8.53 4.98 4.74
N ASN A 80 -9.41 4.21 4.09
CA ASN A 80 -9.49 2.76 4.27
C ASN A 80 -8.18 2.06 3.87
N ASN A 81 -7.61 2.43 2.73
CA ASN A 81 -6.35 1.85 2.28
C ASN A 81 -5.18 2.23 3.19
N LEU A 82 -5.09 3.50 3.64
CA LEU A 82 -4.05 3.92 4.59
C LEU A 82 -4.17 3.20 5.94
N ASN A 83 -5.38 3.01 6.45
CA ASN A 83 -5.60 2.23 7.66
C ASN A 83 -5.17 0.77 7.48
N THR A 84 -5.40 0.17 6.30
CA THR A 84 -4.92 -1.18 5.98
C THR A 84 -3.40 -1.23 5.96
N VAL A 85 -2.72 -0.24 5.38
CA VAL A 85 -1.24 -0.14 5.45
C VAL A 85 -0.77 -0.13 6.89
N LEU A 86 -1.37 0.69 7.76
CA LEU A 86 -0.98 0.79 9.18
C LEU A 86 -1.34 -0.46 10.00
N LEU A 87 -2.35 -1.21 9.59
CA LEU A 87 -2.64 -2.52 10.18
C LEU A 87 -1.55 -3.54 9.83
N LEU A 88 -1.03 -3.52 8.60
CA LEU A 88 0.03 -4.41 8.13
C LEU A 88 1.41 -3.97 8.63
N ASN A 89 1.67 -2.67 8.66
CA ASN A 89 2.92 -2.06 9.11
C ASN A 89 2.64 -0.76 9.89
N PRO A 90 2.51 -0.83 11.23
CA PRO A 90 2.22 0.33 12.07
C PRO A 90 3.30 1.43 12.02
N LYS A 91 4.50 1.12 11.50
CA LYS A 91 5.63 2.06 11.39
C LYS A 91 5.78 2.65 9.99
N ASN A 92 4.84 2.41 9.07
CA ASN A 92 4.92 2.99 7.73
C ASN A 92 4.75 4.51 7.80
N GLU A 93 5.88 5.22 7.73
CA GLU A 93 5.95 6.68 7.89
C GLU A 93 5.11 7.42 6.83
N GLU A 94 5.09 6.92 5.59
CA GLU A 94 4.34 7.55 4.51
C GLU A 94 2.82 7.41 4.72
N ALA A 95 2.37 6.25 5.18
CA ALA A 95 0.95 6.06 5.50
C ALA A 95 0.52 6.93 6.69
N ILE A 96 1.33 7.03 7.75
CA ILE A 96 1.05 7.92 8.89
C ILE A 96 0.95 9.37 8.40
N TYR A 97 1.90 9.82 7.58
CA TYR A 97 1.93 11.17 7.04
C TYR A 97 0.68 11.47 6.19
N LEU A 98 0.34 10.61 5.24
CA LEU A 98 -0.82 10.80 4.37
C LEU A 98 -2.14 10.78 5.17
N LEU A 99 -2.26 9.86 6.12
CA LEU A 99 -3.45 9.77 6.97
C LEU A 99 -3.59 10.99 7.89
N ALA A 100 -2.48 11.54 8.39
CA ALA A 100 -2.50 12.78 9.16
C ALA A 100 -2.98 13.96 8.31
N LEU A 101 -2.45 14.11 7.08
CA LEU A 101 -2.90 15.15 6.14
C LEU A 101 -4.40 15.03 5.83
N LEU A 102 -4.88 13.82 5.57
CA LEU A 102 -6.29 13.58 5.30
C LEU A 102 -7.17 13.97 6.49
N ASN A 103 -6.74 13.64 7.73
CA ASN A 103 -7.48 14.00 8.93
C ASN A 103 -7.46 15.52 9.20
N ILE A 104 -6.36 16.23 8.89
CA ILE A 104 -6.32 17.70 8.93
C ILE A 104 -7.33 18.27 7.94
N LYS A 105 -7.33 17.80 6.69
CA LYS A 105 -8.28 18.20 5.64
C LYS A 105 -9.73 18.00 6.08
N LYS A 106 -10.04 16.88 6.73
CA LYS A 106 -11.36 16.54 7.26
C LYS A 106 -11.70 17.27 8.58
N SER A 107 -10.81 18.14 9.07
CA SER A 107 -10.92 18.82 10.38
C SER A 107 -10.99 17.86 11.57
N ASN A 108 -10.52 16.62 11.40
CA ASN A 108 -10.44 15.63 12.48
C ASN A 108 -9.12 15.81 13.23
N PHE A 109 -9.01 16.94 13.95
CA PHE A 109 -7.75 17.39 14.56
C PHE A 109 -7.25 16.47 15.67
N SER A 110 -8.15 15.81 16.38
CA SER A 110 -7.77 14.85 17.44
C SER A 110 -6.99 13.68 16.85
N LYS A 111 -7.53 13.06 15.77
CA LYS A 111 -6.87 11.94 15.09
C LYS A 111 -5.56 12.39 14.41
N ALA A 112 -5.55 13.59 13.83
CA ALA A 112 -4.34 14.17 13.25
C ALA A 112 -3.21 14.33 14.28
N LYS A 113 -3.53 14.87 15.49
CA LYS A 113 -2.56 14.98 16.59
C LYS A 113 -1.99 13.64 17.03
N SER A 114 -2.85 12.63 17.17
CA SER A 114 -2.41 11.26 17.49
C SER A 114 -1.42 10.72 16.46
N LEU A 115 -1.72 10.88 15.17
CA LEU A 115 -0.83 10.43 14.07
C LEU A 115 0.50 11.18 14.06
N ILE A 116 0.49 12.50 14.34
CA ILE A 116 1.72 13.30 14.45
C ILE A 116 2.57 12.82 15.64
N THR A 117 1.94 12.45 16.75
CA THR A 117 2.63 11.85 17.90
C THR A 117 3.24 10.50 17.51
N THR A 118 2.47 9.63 16.85
CA THR A 118 3.00 8.35 16.32
C THR A 118 4.19 8.58 15.40
N MET A 119 4.08 9.53 14.46
CA MET A 119 5.19 9.91 13.57
C MET A 119 6.45 10.30 14.35
N SER A 120 6.29 11.00 15.49
CA SER A 120 7.42 11.41 16.34
C SER A 120 8.15 10.23 17.00
N LEU A 121 7.46 9.10 17.18
CA LEU A 121 8.01 7.91 17.82
C LEU A 121 8.66 6.94 16.82
N VAL A 122 8.20 6.93 15.57
CA VAL A 122 8.59 5.90 14.60
C VAL A 122 9.42 6.42 13.44
N CYS A 123 9.50 7.74 13.24
CA CYS A 123 10.15 8.29 12.05
C CYS A 123 11.67 8.03 12.03
N GLU A 124 12.14 7.57 10.87
CA GLU A 124 13.56 7.41 10.55
C GLU A 124 13.95 8.25 9.32
N LYS A 125 13.13 8.22 8.28
CA LYS A 125 13.39 8.86 6.98
C LYS A 125 12.57 10.13 6.77
N MET A 126 11.38 10.23 7.36
CA MET A 126 10.44 11.32 7.13
C MET A 126 10.26 12.24 8.35
N CYS A 127 11.25 12.31 9.26
CA CYS A 127 11.15 13.11 10.49
C CYS A 127 10.86 14.59 10.24
N LEU A 128 11.38 15.18 9.16
CA LEU A 128 11.09 16.56 8.78
C LEU A 128 9.61 16.78 8.43
N LYS A 129 8.94 15.77 7.89
CA LYS A 129 7.51 15.82 7.56
C LYS A 129 6.60 15.99 8.79
N LYS A 130 7.06 15.59 9.97
CA LYS A 130 6.36 15.85 11.23
C LYS A 130 6.16 17.34 11.48
N ASN A 131 7.19 18.16 11.23
CA ASN A 131 7.10 19.61 11.45
C ASN A 131 6.11 20.24 10.46
N GLU A 132 6.16 19.83 9.19
CA GLU A 132 5.16 20.22 8.18
C GLU A 132 3.73 19.89 8.63
N LEU A 133 3.49 18.70 9.19
CA LEU A 133 2.18 18.31 9.70
C LEU A 133 1.72 19.19 10.87
N LYS A 134 2.62 19.53 11.79
CA LYS A 134 2.29 20.43 12.92
C LYS A 134 1.88 21.81 12.43
N GLU A 135 2.67 22.40 11.54
CA GLU A 135 2.37 23.72 10.95
C GLU A 135 1.02 23.72 10.22
N LYS A 136 0.73 22.69 9.44
CA LYS A 136 -0.57 22.53 8.75
C LYS A 136 -1.73 22.37 9.72
N LEU A 137 -1.53 21.60 10.79
CA LEU A 137 -2.55 21.43 11.82
C LEU A 137 -2.86 22.76 12.50
N ASP A 138 -1.82 23.48 12.95
CA ASP A 138 -1.96 24.75 13.67
C ASP A 138 -2.62 25.82 12.79
N SER A 139 -2.23 25.92 11.51
CA SER A 139 -2.86 26.84 10.56
C SER A 139 -4.33 26.50 10.31
N SER A 140 -4.65 25.23 10.17
CA SER A 140 -6.03 24.77 9.94
C SER A 140 -6.95 24.95 11.17
N GLN A 141 -6.40 24.98 12.38
CA GLN A 141 -7.15 25.25 13.60
C GLN A 141 -7.44 26.75 13.79
N LYS A 142 -6.55 27.63 13.32
CA LYS A 142 -6.70 29.09 13.41
C LYS A 142 -7.70 29.67 12.40
N SER A 143 -7.93 28.96 11.29
CA SER A 143 -8.82 29.39 10.20
C SER A 143 -10.30 29.05 10.43
N LYS A 144 -10.64 28.50 11.57
CA LYS A 144 -12.00 28.19 12.03
C LYS A 144 -12.40 29.05 13.22
#